data_8daae520211e4a1c8a9dffe91186dfc0
#
_entry.id   8daae520211e4a1c8a9dffe91186dfc0
#
_cell.length_a   1.000
_cell.length_b   1.000
_cell.length_c   1.000
_cell.angle_alpha   90.00
_cell.angle_beta   90.00
_cell.angle_gamma   90.00
#
_symmetry.space_group_name_H-M   'P 1'
#
loop_
_entity.id
_entity.type
_entity.pdbx_description
1 polymer ?
#
loop_
_entity_poly.entity_id
_entity_poly.type
_entity_poly.pdbx_seq_one_letter_code
_entity_poly.pdbx_strand_id
1 'polypeptide(L)'
;EFKMLRFLKEDKTGVVSIDEGTKKGVNMDINLLLSVDKGSTVSVLVGDDIGDIVVRGDSDKLKFVMKPNGRISLDGTYSVENGTYISKAILEKTFQIDKFSSISWDGDPFNPALNITANYYRTVSNATEYLGVANLPPINVMLQTKITQNLRNPKIEFDVQAPDVS
;
A
#
# COMPACT_ATOMS: atom_id res chain seq x y z
N GLU A 1 -7.45 -16.01 7.37
CA GLU A 1 -6.76 -15.06 6.50
C GLU A 1 -5.62 -14.39 7.27
N PHE A 2 -4.39 -14.67 6.87
CA PHE A 2 -3.21 -14.01 7.42
C PHE A 2 -2.98 -12.69 6.69
N LYS A 3 -3.18 -11.57 7.38
CA LYS A 3 -2.73 -10.26 6.93
C LYS A 3 -1.37 -9.98 7.58
N MET A 4 -0.31 -9.89 6.79
CA MET A 4 1.05 -9.67 7.27
C MET A 4 1.56 -8.30 6.84
N LEU A 5 2.06 -7.55 7.81
CA LEU A 5 2.79 -6.31 7.60
C LEU A 5 4.28 -6.58 7.77
N ARG A 6 5.09 -6.27 6.76
CA ARG A 6 6.54 -6.40 6.82
C ARG A 6 7.22 -5.06 6.60
N PHE A 7 8.18 -4.74 7.47
CA PHE A 7 9.13 -3.66 7.30
C PHE A 7 10.49 -4.24 6.91
N LEU A 8 11.00 -3.89 5.73
CA LEU A 8 12.29 -4.35 5.22
C LEU A 8 13.22 -3.15 5.05
N LYS A 9 14.42 -3.21 5.64
CA LYS A 9 15.48 -2.23 5.42
C LYS A 9 16.56 -2.85 4.52
N GLU A 10 16.94 -2.15 3.45
CA GLU A 10 17.81 -2.67 2.39
C GLU A 10 19.24 -3.02 2.85
N ASP A 11 19.75 -2.46 3.95
CA ASP A 11 21.17 -2.61 4.38
C ASP A 11 21.41 -3.34 5.71
N LYS A 12 20.39 -3.69 6.43
CA LYS A 12 20.53 -4.52 7.63
C LYS A 12 19.27 -5.35 7.79
N THR A 13 19.42 -6.65 7.77
CA THR A 13 18.39 -7.65 8.01
C THR A 13 17.72 -7.47 9.38
N GLY A 14 16.89 -6.46 9.49
CA GLY A 14 15.96 -6.28 10.58
C GLY A 14 14.56 -6.52 10.04
N VAL A 15 14.16 -7.78 9.94
CA VAL A 15 12.76 -8.11 9.62
C VAL A 15 11.98 -8.00 10.93
N VAL A 16 11.23 -6.92 11.09
CA VAL A 16 10.18 -6.88 12.12
C VAL A 16 8.93 -7.49 11.50
N SER A 17 8.79 -8.79 11.65
CA SER A 17 7.52 -9.46 11.34
C SER A 17 6.63 -9.37 12.57
N ILE A 18 5.54 -8.62 12.45
CA ILE A 18 4.49 -8.65 13.46
C ILE A 18 3.51 -9.74 13.01
N ASP A 19 3.59 -10.91 13.62
CA ASP A 19 2.67 -12.02 13.38
C ASP A 19 1.61 -12.03 14.48
N GLU A 20 0.36 -12.00 14.10
CA GLU A 20 -0.79 -12.08 15.03
C GLU A 20 -0.85 -13.44 15.76
N GLY A 21 -0.09 -14.45 15.29
CA GLY A 21 -0.12 -15.83 15.78
C GLY A 21 0.76 -16.13 17.00
N THR A 22 1.68 -15.24 17.40
CA THR A 22 2.63 -15.55 18.49
C THR A 22 2.30 -14.79 19.77
N LYS A 23 1.22 -15.16 20.42
CA LYS A 23 0.95 -14.77 21.81
C LYS A 23 1.78 -15.65 22.77
N LYS A 24 3.10 -15.56 22.76
CA LYS A 24 3.89 -15.96 23.92
C LYS A 24 4.01 -14.75 24.83
N GLY A 25 3.51 -14.88 26.06
CA GLY A 25 3.54 -13.83 27.04
C GLY A 25 4.94 -13.30 27.30
N VAL A 26 5.25 -12.17 26.71
CA VAL A 26 6.43 -11.38 27.06
C VAL A 26 5.99 -10.46 28.19
N ASN A 27 6.49 -10.71 29.38
CA ASN A 27 6.17 -9.93 30.58
C ASN A 27 7.03 -8.65 30.62
N MET A 28 6.97 -7.83 29.53
CA MET A 28 7.77 -6.61 29.38
C MET A 28 6.89 -5.44 28.94
N ASP A 29 7.17 -4.27 29.51
CA ASP A 29 6.62 -3.00 29.05
C ASP A 29 7.66 -2.31 28.16
N ILE A 30 7.38 -2.25 26.84
CA ILE A 30 8.29 -1.70 25.84
C ILE A 30 7.63 -0.49 25.18
N ASN A 31 8.32 0.65 25.22
CA ASN A 31 7.95 1.85 24.49
C ASN A 31 9.11 2.20 23.55
N LEU A 32 8.85 2.18 22.25
CA LEU A 32 9.81 2.53 21.21
C LEU A 32 9.28 3.64 20.33
N LEU A 33 10.15 4.60 20.08
CA LEU A 33 9.94 5.58 19.02
C LEU A 33 10.81 5.17 17.84
N LEU A 34 10.18 4.76 16.76
CA LEU A 34 10.84 4.28 15.56
C LEU A 34 10.90 5.37 14.50
N SER A 35 12.10 5.62 14.00
CA SER A 35 12.31 6.37 12.77
C SER A 35 12.59 5.39 11.65
N VAL A 36 11.83 5.51 10.57
CA VAL A 36 11.96 4.68 9.38
C VAL A 36 12.60 5.53 8.31
N ASP A 37 13.84 5.19 7.94
CA ASP A 37 14.61 5.94 6.95
C ASP A 37 14.04 5.81 5.54
N LYS A 38 14.35 6.79 4.70
CA LYS A 38 14.10 6.72 3.25
C LYS A 38 14.73 5.46 2.64
N GLY A 39 13.97 4.77 1.83
CA GLY A 39 14.39 3.51 1.21
C GLY A 39 13.94 2.26 1.97
N SER A 40 13.34 2.41 3.13
CA SER A 40 12.66 1.28 3.79
C SER A 40 11.45 0.84 2.97
N THR A 41 11.24 -0.46 2.90
CA THR A 41 10.11 -1.05 2.16
C THR A 41 9.06 -1.57 3.12
N VAL A 42 7.80 -1.24 2.84
CA VAL A 42 6.63 -1.80 3.53
C VAL A 42 5.83 -2.60 2.54
N SER A 43 5.57 -3.86 2.89
CA SER A 43 4.67 -4.73 2.13
C SER A 43 3.37 -4.91 2.90
N VAL A 44 2.25 -4.67 2.22
CA VAL A 44 0.91 -4.85 2.78
C VAL A 44 0.14 -5.82 1.90
N LEU A 45 -0.21 -6.96 2.47
CA LEU A 45 -1.07 -7.94 1.83
C LEU A 45 -2.53 -7.59 2.16
N VAL A 46 -3.24 -7.05 1.19
CA VAL A 46 -4.61 -6.54 1.41
C VAL A 46 -5.66 -7.64 1.33
N GLY A 47 -5.27 -8.83 0.90
CA GLY A 47 -6.13 -10.00 0.78
C GLY A 47 -6.13 -10.57 -0.63
N ASP A 48 -6.61 -11.80 -0.75
CA ASP A 48 -6.53 -12.58 -1.99
C ASP A 48 -7.34 -11.98 -3.14
N ASP A 49 -8.39 -11.21 -2.84
CA ASP A 49 -9.26 -10.62 -3.83
C ASP A 49 -8.80 -9.22 -4.29
N ILE A 50 -7.94 -8.57 -3.53
CA ILE A 50 -7.56 -7.16 -3.75
C ILE A 50 -6.19 -7.07 -4.37
N GLY A 51 -5.18 -7.63 -3.72
CA GLY A 51 -3.81 -7.66 -4.21
C GLY A 51 -2.75 -7.24 -3.19
N ASP A 52 -1.57 -7.00 -3.69
CA ASP A 52 -0.37 -6.74 -2.89
C ASP A 52 0.14 -5.32 -3.11
N ILE A 53 0.40 -4.62 -2.02
CA ILE A 53 0.98 -3.28 -2.00
C ILE A 53 2.41 -3.38 -1.50
N VAL A 54 3.35 -2.87 -2.26
CA VAL A 54 4.75 -2.72 -1.85
C VAL A 54 5.14 -1.26 -2.02
N VAL A 55 5.48 -0.60 -0.92
CA VAL A 55 5.81 0.83 -0.92
C VAL A 55 7.19 1.08 -0.34
N ARG A 56 7.85 2.11 -0.87
CA ARG A 56 9.04 2.74 -0.32
C ARG A 56 8.70 4.11 0.19
N GLY A 57 9.28 4.47 1.30
CA GLY A 57 9.05 5.77 1.90
C GLY A 57 9.73 5.89 3.25
N ASP A 58 9.22 6.77 4.06
CA ASP A 58 9.75 7.04 5.38
C ASP A 58 8.66 7.35 6.41
N SER A 59 9.07 7.34 7.66
CA SER A 59 8.27 7.81 8.78
C SER A 59 9.17 8.45 9.82
N ASP A 60 8.85 9.68 10.20
CA ASP A 60 9.61 10.39 11.21
C ASP A 60 9.39 9.82 12.61
N LYS A 61 8.19 9.37 12.89
CA LYS A 61 7.81 8.92 14.24
C LYS A 61 6.72 7.86 14.17
N LEU A 62 7.13 6.60 14.33
CA LEU A 62 6.22 5.51 14.64
C LEU A 62 6.38 5.16 16.12
N LYS A 63 5.33 5.30 16.88
CA LYS A 63 5.30 4.94 18.30
C LYS A 63 4.81 3.51 18.46
N PHE A 64 5.70 2.63 18.84
CA PHE A 64 5.41 1.23 19.14
C PHE A 64 5.34 1.04 20.65
N VAL A 65 4.27 0.42 21.14
CA VAL A 65 4.07 0.08 22.55
C VAL A 65 3.72 -1.39 22.68
N MET A 66 4.48 -2.11 23.50
CA MET A 66 4.13 -3.46 23.93
C MET A 66 3.91 -3.44 25.44
N LYS A 67 2.76 -3.91 25.89
CA LYS A 67 2.43 -4.04 27.32
C LYS A 67 2.73 -5.44 27.85
N PRO A 68 2.89 -5.60 29.20
CA PRO A 68 3.16 -6.91 29.80
C PRO A 68 2.17 -8.00 29.48
N ASN A 69 0.91 -7.64 29.18
CA ASN A 69 -0.15 -8.57 28.76
C ASN A 69 -0.04 -9.00 27.27
N GLY A 70 1.05 -8.59 26.56
CA GLY A 70 1.27 -8.88 25.16
C GLY A 70 0.48 -7.99 24.20
N ARG A 71 -0.24 -6.99 24.67
CA ARG A 71 -0.92 -6.00 23.83
C ARG A 71 0.10 -5.11 23.13
N ILE A 72 -0.03 -5.02 21.82
CA ILE A 72 0.81 -4.20 20.96
C ILE A 72 -0.02 -3.05 20.40
N SER A 73 0.52 -1.84 20.41
CA SER A 73 -0.03 -0.72 19.68
C SER A 73 1.03 -0.04 18.81
N LEU A 74 0.59 0.50 17.70
CA LEU A 74 1.41 1.27 16.78
C LEU A 74 0.65 2.54 16.41
N ASP A 75 1.30 3.69 16.50
CA ASP A 75 0.75 4.98 16.15
C ASP A 75 1.73 5.74 15.27
N GLY A 76 1.22 6.38 14.24
CA GLY A 76 2.00 7.20 13.34
C GLY A 76 1.67 6.99 11.87
N THR A 77 2.35 7.71 11.00
CA THR A 77 2.12 7.69 9.56
C THR A 77 3.40 7.38 8.80
N TYR A 78 3.30 6.47 7.86
CA TYR A 78 4.32 6.15 6.87
C TYR A 78 3.97 6.88 5.57
N SER A 79 4.88 7.71 5.10
CA SER A 79 4.74 8.49 3.87
C SER A 79 5.38 7.75 2.71
N VAL A 80 4.62 7.54 1.65
CA VAL A 80 5.07 6.81 0.46
C VAL A 80 5.80 7.76 -0.48
N GLU A 81 7.01 7.37 -0.90
CA GLU A 81 7.74 8.03 -1.96
C GLU A 81 7.44 7.40 -3.33
N ASN A 82 7.41 6.08 -3.39
CA ASN A 82 7.01 5.30 -4.56
C ASN A 82 6.58 3.90 -4.15
N GLY A 83 6.04 3.15 -5.08
CA GLY A 83 5.66 1.78 -4.84
C GLY A 83 4.88 1.17 -5.98
N THR A 84 4.48 -0.08 -5.79
CA THR A 84 3.68 -0.85 -6.74
C THR A 84 2.48 -1.47 -6.05
N TYR A 85 1.37 -1.50 -6.76
CA TYR A 85 0.18 -2.26 -6.39
C TYR A 85 -0.10 -3.30 -7.48
N ILE A 86 -0.03 -4.57 -7.13
CA ILE A 86 -0.39 -5.68 -8.01
C ILE A 86 -1.83 -6.02 -7.74
N SER A 87 -2.71 -5.61 -8.65
CA SER A 87 -4.16 -5.82 -8.51
C SER A 87 -4.53 -7.23 -8.91
N LYS A 88 -5.12 -7.98 -7.99
CA LYS A 88 -5.77 -9.26 -8.29
C LYS A 88 -7.21 -9.09 -8.79
N ALA A 89 -7.82 -7.95 -8.48
CA ALA A 89 -9.17 -7.59 -8.95
C ALA A 89 -9.21 -7.30 -10.46
N ILE A 90 -8.11 -6.80 -11.05
CA ILE A 90 -8.00 -6.49 -12.48
C ILE A 90 -6.79 -7.20 -13.08
N LEU A 91 -6.98 -8.44 -13.52
CA LEU A 91 -6.06 -9.22 -14.37
C LEU A 91 -4.58 -9.11 -13.97
N GLU A 92 -4.26 -9.10 -12.68
CA GLU A 92 -2.89 -9.02 -12.15
C GLU A 92 -2.06 -7.86 -12.72
N LYS A 93 -2.71 -6.72 -12.98
CA LYS A 93 -2.00 -5.53 -13.47
C LYS A 93 -1.19 -4.86 -12.37
N THR A 94 -0.01 -4.38 -12.74
CA THR A 94 0.86 -3.64 -11.84
C THR A 94 0.64 -2.15 -12.01
N PHE A 95 0.16 -1.51 -10.94
CA PHE A 95 -0.02 -0.06 -10.84
C PHE A 95 1.18 0.58 -10.15
N GLN A 96 1.51 1.79 -10.54
CA GLN A 96 2.52 2.60 -9.87
C GLN A 96 1.86 3.47 -8.80
N ILE A 97 2.35 3.38 -7.58
CA ILE A 97 1.80 4.12 -6.43
C ILE A 97 2.38 5.53 -6.40
N ASP A 98 1.50 6.50 -6.21
CA ASP A 98 1.86 7.91 -6.13
C ASP A 98 2.55 8.25 -4.80
N LYS A 99 3.50 9.18 -4.87
CA LYS A 99 4.29 9.65 -3.73
C LYS A 99 3.50 10.36 -2.63
N PHE A 100 2.24 10.72 -2.86
CA PHE A 100 1.37 11.31 -1.84
C PHE A 100 0.51 10.30 -1.11
N SER A 101 0.73 9.03 -1.39
CA SER A 101 0.09 7.94 -0.67
C SER A 101 0.66 7.79 0.74
N SER A 102 -0.13 7.24 1.65
CA SER A 102 0.28 7.05 3.04
C SER A 102 -0.40 5.85 3.68
N ILE A 103 0.23 5.36 4.75
CA ILE A 103 -0.30 4.31 5.62
C ILE A 103 -0.23 4.84 7.05
N SER A 104 -1.34 4.85 7.77
CA SER A 104 -1.42 5.42 9.12
C SER A 104 -1.93 4.40 10.11
N TRP A 105 -1.29 4.36 11.28
CA TRP A 105 -1.71 3.53 12.41
C TRP A 105 -2.25 4.41 13.53
N ASP A 106 -3.33 3.95 14.12
CA ASP A 106 -4.00 4.53 15.28
C ASP A 106 -4.36 3.42 16.29
N GLY A 107 -3.32 2.76 16.79
CA GLY A 107 -3.39 1.73 17.81
C GLY A 107 -3.17 0.32 17.30
N ASP A 108 -4.08 -0.26 16.53
CA ASP A 108 -3.96 -1.63 16.04
C ASP A 108 -2.92 -1.76 14.90
N PRO A 109 -1.78 -2.44 15.11
CA PRO A 109 -0.74 -2.59 14.08
C PRO A 109 -1.21 -3.36 12.85
N PHE A 110 -2.25 -4.19 13.00
CA PHE A 110 -2.76 -5.05 11.93
C PHE A 110 -3.92 -4.41 11.14
N ASN A 111 -4.34 -3.23 11.54
CA ASN A 111 -5.45 -2.54 10.90
C ASN A 111 -5.15 -1.05 10.61
N PRO A 112 -4.08 -0.75 9.86
CA PRO A 112 -3.78 0.62 9.47
C PRO A 112 -4.86 1.19 8.55
N ALA A 113 -4.97 2.51 8.55
CA ALA A 113 -5.71 3.26 7.56
C ALA A 113 -4.86 3.40 6.29
N LEU A 114 -5.45 3.09 5.15
CA LEU A 114 -4.83 3.19 3.84
C LEU A 114 -5.27 4.46 3.14
N ASN A 115 -4.33 5.14 2.50
CA ASN A 115 -4.59 6.24 1.59
C ASN A 115 -3.65 6.09 0.39
N ILE A 116 -3.97 5.17 -0.48
CA ILE A 116 -3.14 4.76 -1.61
C ILE A 116 -3.81 5.20 -2.90
N THR A 117 -3.07 5.92 -3.72
CA THR A 117 -3.43 6.22 -5.11
C THR A 117 -2.40 5.57 -6.02
N ALA A 118 -2.87 4.77 -6.96
CA ALA A 118 -2.00 4.08 -7.91
C ALA A 118 -2.53 4.18 -9.33
N ASN A 119 -1.62 4.25 -10.31
CA ASN A 119 -1.94 4.50 -11.70
C ASN A 119 -1.35 3.42 -12.61
N TYR A 120 -2.12 3.02 -13.60
CA TYR A 120 -1.73 2.15 -14.69
C TYR A 120 -1.92 2.88 -16.01
N TYR A 121 -0.87 2.95 -16.80
CA TYR A 121 -0.88 3.64 -18.09
C TYR A 121 -0.88 2.65 -19.24
N ARG A 122 -1.71 2.91 -20.25
CA ARG A 122 -1.76 2.14 -21.48
C ARG A 122 -1.99 3.04 -22.67
N THR A 123 -1.22 2.81 -23.74
CA THR A 123 -1.48 3.40 -25.03
C THR A 123 -2.39 2.48 -25.85
N VAL A 124 -3.51 2.99 -26.31
CA VAL A 124 -4.45 2.29 -27.19
C VAL A 124 -4.19 2.75 -28.63
N SER A 125 -3.55 1.88 -29.41
CA SER A 125 -3.17 2.19 -30.79
C SER A 125 -4.31 2.04 -31.80
N ASN A 126 -5.34 1.26 -31.45
CA ASN A 126 -6.43 0.89 -32.36
C ASN A 126 -7.78 1.49 -31.94
N ALA A 127 -7.77 2.73 -31.45
CA ALA A 127 -9.00 3.42 -31.08
C ALA A 127 -9.98 3.54 -32.26
N THR A 128 -9.46 3.58 -33.47
CA THR A 128 -10.20 3.54 -34.73
C THR A 128 -11.14 2.33 -34.85
N GLU A 129 -10.66 1.15 -34.45
CA GLU A 129 -11.41 -0.10 -34.56
C GLU A 129 -12.60 -0.16 -33.58
N TYR A 130 -12.45 0.46 -32.41
CA TYR A 130 -13.51 0.47 -31.39
C TYR A 130 -14.51 1.63 -31.55
N LEU A 131 -14.08 2.76 -32.11
CA LEU A 131 -14.91 3.97 -32.22
C LEU A 131 -15.48 4.20 -33.63
N GLY A 132 -15.07 3.40 -34.63
CA GLY A 132 -15.55 3.47 -35.97
C GLY A 132 -15.16 4.75 -36.74
N VAL A 133 -14.19 5.50 -36.21
CA VAL A 133 -13.67 6.74 -36.80
C VAL A 133 -12.31 6.48 -37.41
N ALA A 134 -12.15 6.70 -38.71
CA ALA A 134 -10.87 6.41 -39.39
C ALA A 134 -9.74 7.35 -38.94
N ASN A 135 -8.53 6.79 -38.76
CA ASN A 135 -7.30 7.52 -38.54
C ASN A 135 -7.22 8.30 -37.18
N LEU A 136 -7.71 7.72 -36.11
CA LEU A 136 -7.46 8.28 -34.78
C LEU A 136 -5.99 8.04 -34.38
N PRO A 137 -5.31 9.04 -33.80
CA PRO A 137 -3.98 8.84 -33.25
C PRO A 137 -4.07 7.90 -32.02
N PRO A 138 -2.96 7.26 -31.61
CA PRO A 138 -2.91 6.51 -30.38
C PRO A 138 -3.36 7.37 -29.19
N ILE A 139 -4.22 6.81 -28.35
CA ILE A 139 -4.76 7.49 -27.16
C ILE A 139 -4.11 6.90 -25.93
N ASN A 140 -3.54 7.75 -25.08
CA ASN A 140 -3.06 7.35 -23.77
C ASN A 140 -4.24 7.29 -22.79
N VAL A 141 -4.38 6.13 -22.15
CA VAL A 141 -5.39 5.89 -21.14
C VAL A 141 -4.72 5.63 -19.81
N MET A 142 -5.16 6.30 -18.77
CA MET A 142 -4.74 6.07 -17.40
C MET A 142 -5.89 5.46 -16.61
N LEU A 143 -5.63 4.31 -16.02
CA LEU A 143 -6.52 3.71 -15.02
C LEU A 143 -5.96 4.05 -13.64
N GLN A 144 -6.73 4.82 -12.87
CA GLN A 144 -6.39 5.17 -11.50
C GLN A 144 -7.19 4.30 -10.53
N THR A 145 -6.51 3.79 -9.51
CA THR A 145 -7.16 3.14 -8.37
C THR A 145 -6.88 3.90 -7.09
N LYS A 146 -7.90 4.01 -6.24
CA LYS A 146 -7.78 4.53 -4.88
C LYS A 146 -8.17 3.44 -3.90
N ILE A 147 -7.25 3.17 -2.96
CA ILE A 147 -7.47 2.22 -1.88
C ILE A 147 -7.46 3.01 -0.58
N THR A 148 -8.60 3.06 0.07
CA THR A 148 -8.84 3.85 1.27
C THR A 148 -9.47 3.01 2.38
N GLN A 149 -9.73 3.63 3.53
CA GLN A 149 -10.23 3.00 4.75
C GLN A 149 -9.21 2.07 5.39
N ASN A 150 -9.64 1.23 6.31
CA ASN A 150 -8.77 0.37 7.07
C ASN A 150 -8.46 -0.94 6.34
N LEU A 151 -7.29 -1.50 6.60
CA LEU A 151 -6.81 -2.72 5.95
C LEU A 151 -7.79 -3.90 6.07
N ARG A 152 -8.52 -4.01 7.19
CA ARG A 152 -9.51 -5.09 7.40
C ARG A 152 -10.78 -4.92 6.58
N ASN A 153 -11.10 -3.69 6.19
CA ASN A 153 -12.27 -3.36 5.36
C ASN A 153 -11.93 -2.24 4.38
N PRO A 154 -11.06 -2.51 3.41
CA PRO A 154 -10.61 -1.50 2.46
C PRO A 154 -11.72 -1.15 1.47
N LYS A 155 -11.73 0.11 1.02
CA LYS A 155 -12.54 0.59 -0.10
C LYS A 155 -11.65 0.76 -1.31
N ILE A 156 -12.04 0.20 -2.44
CA ILE A 156 -11.34 0.32 -3.71
C ILE A 156 -12.24 1.01 -4.71
N GLU A 157 -11.71 2.03 -5.35
CA GLU A 157 -12.37 2.79 -6.40
C GLU A 157 -11.47 2.83 -7.63
N PHE A 158 -12.06 2.68 -8.81
CA PHE A 158 -11.35 2.77 -10.07
C PHE A 158 -11.91 3.93 -10.90
N ASP A 159 -11.04 4.68 -11.55
CA ASP A 159 -11.37 5.75 -12.47
C ASP A 159 -10.53 5.63 -13.74
N VAL A 160 -11.16 5.84 -14.88
CA VAL A 160 -10.51 5.80 -16.19
C VAL A 160 -10.40 7.21 -16.72
N GLN A 161 -9.19 7.64 -17.00
CA GLN A 161 -8.90 8.97 -17.55
C GLN A 161 -8.18 8.85 -18.89
N ALA A 162 -8.55 9.73 -19.81
CA ALA A 162 -7.86 9.91 -21.09
C ALA A 162 -7.30 11.33 -21.14
N PRO A 163 -6.12 11.58 -20.56
CA PRO A 163 -5.57 12.91 -20.37
C PRO A 163 -5.28 13.64 -21.70
N ASP A 164 -5.14 12.89 -22.81
CA ASP A 164 -4.85 13.46 -24.13
C ASP A 164 -6.13 13.80 -24.93
N VAL A 165 -7.28 13.54 -24.35
CA VAL A 165 -8.60 13.85 -24.98
C VAL A 165 -9.22 15.00 -24.18
N SER A 166 -9.00 16.20 -24.64
CA SER A 166 -9.66 17.40 -24.11
C SER A 166 -10.99 17.67 -24.82
#